data_23ba88d138ac66e5a248aeb974781e3e
#
_entry.id   23ba88d138ac66e5a248aeb974781e3e
#
_cell.length_a   1.000
_cell.length_b   1.000
_cell.length_c   1.000
_cell.angle_alpha   90.00
_cell.angle_beta   90.00
_cell.angle_gamma   90.00
#
_symmetry.space_group_name_H-M   'P 1'
#
loop_
_entity.id
_entity.type
_entity.pdbx_description
1 polymer ?
#
loop_
_entity_poly.entity_id
_entity_poly.type
_entity_poly.pdbx_seq_one_letter_code
_entity_poly.pdbx_strand_id
1 'polypeptide(L)'
;FTLKKGEKIAFIGESGSGKSTLVDMLMGLLPPNSGEILVDGRNLSAQNLKNFRQKIGYIPQQIYLFNDTIAKNIAFGEEFDEKMLARVIKQANLQSFITSLKDGANTLVGDGGGNLSVGQKQRIAIARALYLSPQILVLDEATSALDNESEAKIMSEIYKISSDKTLIIIAHRLNTIEQCDKIYRVEKGKI
;
A
#
# COMPACT_ATOMS: atom_id res chain seq x y z
N PHE A 1 -6.45 -16.58 12.47
CA PHE A 1 -5.79 -15.55 13.29
C PHE A 1 -6.65 -14.29 13.41
N THR A 2 -6.33 -13.41 14.33
CA THR A 2 -7.05 -12.15 14.54
C THR A 2 -6.09 -10.98 14.40
N LEU A 3 -6.51 -9.96 13.64
CA LEU A 3 -5.80 -8.69 13.47
C LEU A 3 -6.62 -7.59 14.15
N LYS A 4 -6.01 -6.86 15.09
CA LYS A 4 -6.67 -5.75 15.78
C LYS A 4 -6.46 -4.44 15.04
N LYS A 5 -7.42 -3.53 15.19
CA LYS A 5 -7.29 -2.16 14.65
C LYS A 5 -6.02 -1.49 15.21
N GLY A 6 -5.24 -0.88 14.32
CA GLY A 6 -3.98 -0.22 14.68
C GLY A 6 -2.78 -1.16 14.82
N GLU A 7 -2.98 -2.48 14.74
CA GLU A 7 -1.89 -3.47 14.82
C GLU A 7 -1.10 -3.49 13.50
N LYS A 8 0.21 -3.65 13.62
CA LYS A 8 1.13 -3.78 12.49
C LYS A 8 1.60 -5.23 12.42
N ILE A 9 1.30 -5.90 11.32
CA ILE A 9 1.68 -7.31 11.13
C ILE A 9 2.49 -7.49 9.86
N ALA A 10 3.34 -8.51 9.87
CA ALA A 10 4.10 -8.92 8.70
C ALA A 10 3.88 -10.39 8.38
N PHE A 11 3.80 -10.71 7.08
CA PHE A 11 3.86 -12.06 6.55
C PHE A 11 5.23 -12.28 5.89
N ILE A 12 5.95 -13.31 6.34
CA ILE A 12 7.22 -13.75 5.79
C ILE A 12 7.12 -15.19 5.30
N GLY A 13 8.03 -15.60 4.43
CA GLY A 13 8.09 -16.98 3.89
C GLY A 13 8.68 -16.99 2.49
N GLU A 14 8.95 -18.16 1.98
CA GLU A 14 9.52 -18.35 0.64
C GLU A 14 8.57 -17.84 -0.46
N SER A 15 9.13 -17.56 -1.65
CA SER A 15 8.31 -17.28 -2.83
C SER A 15 7.38 -18.47 -3.11
N GLY A 16 6.12 -18.19 -3.45
CA GLY A 16 5.11 -19.23 -3.66
C GLY A 16 4.55 -19.87 -2.39
N SER A 17 4.92 -19.43 -1.19
CA SER A 17 4.37 -19.98 0.06
C SER A 17 2.89 -19.64 0.32
N GLY A 18 2.30 -18.69 -0.46
CA GLY A 18 0.89 -18.30 -0.35
C GLY A 18 0.64 -16.94 0.32
N LYS A 19 1.68 -16.13 0.59
CA LYS A 19 1.56 -14.81 1.26
C LYS A 19 0.62 -13.86 0.51
N SER A 20 0.86 -13.64 -0.78
CA SER A 20 0.03 -12.73 -1.59
C SER A 20 -1.40 -13.24 -1.71
N THR A 21 -1.61 -14.55 -1.89
CA THR A 21 -2.96 -15.15 -1.90
C THR A 21 -3.70 -14.91 -0.58
N LEU A 22 -3.00 -15.07 0.55
CA LEU A 22 -3.58 -14.78 1.87
C LEU A 22 -3.98 -13.30 1.99
N VAL A 23 -3.10 -12.40 1.57
CA VAL A 23 -3.37 -10.95 1.63
C VAL A 23 -4.48 -10.55 0.67
N ASP A 24 -4.56 -11.15 -0.52
CA ASP A 24 -5.68 -10.98 -1.46
C ASP A 24 -7.02 -11.40 -0.83
N MET A 25 -7.05 -12.51 -0.08
CA MET A 25 -8.23 -12.91 0.69
C MET A 25 -8.55 -11.89 1.77
N LEU A 26 -7.56 -11.40 2.53
CA LEU A 26 -7.75 -10.38 3.56
C LEU A 26 -8.27 -9.05 3.00
N MET A 27 -7.87 -8.69 1.78
CA MET A 27 -8.41 -7.53 1.07
C MET A 27 -9.78 -7.80 0.43
N GLY A 28 -10.27 -9.03 0.49
CA GLY A 28 -11.50 -9.45 -0.15
C GLY A 28 -11.41 -9.52 -1.68
N LEU A 29 -10.22 -9.63 -2.26
CA LEU A 29 -10.02 -9.82 -3.70
C LEU A 29 -10.30 -11.26 -4.11
N LEU A 30 -10.03 -12.21 -3.21
CA LEU A 30 -10.32 -13.63 -3.38
C LEU A 30 -11.25 -14.11 -2.25
N PRO A 31 -12.33 -14.84 -2.57
CA PRO A 31 -13.15 -15.47 -1.54
C PRO A 31 -12.42 -16.71 -0.97
N PRO A 32 -12.56 -17.03 0.33
CA PRO A 32 -12.05 -18.27 0.87
C PRO A 32 -12.88 -19.46 0.36
N ASN A 33 -12.24 -20.60 0.07
CA ASN A 33 -12.93 -21.83 -0.32
C ASN A 33 -13.69 -22.48 0.88
N SER A 34 -13.22 -22.23 2.10
CA SER A 34 -13.82 -22.68 3.36
C SER A 34 -13.47 -21.71 4.48
N GLY A 35 -14.27 -21.70 5.53
CA GLY A 35 -14.15 -20.73 6.61
C GLY A 35 -14.74 -19.37 6.25
N GLU A 36 -14.43 -18.36 7.04
CA GLU A 36 -14.98 -17.02 6.87
C GLU A 36 -13.95 -15.92 7.23
N ILE A 37 -14.15 -14.75 6.65
CA ILE A 37 -13.38 -13.54 7.00
C ILE A 37 -14.34 -12.59 7.70
N LEU A 38 -14.04 -12.30 8.96
CA LEU A 38 -14.84 -11.39 9.77
C LEU A 38 -14.16 -10.02 9.86
N VAL A 39 -14.93 -8.96 9.59
CA VAL A 39 -14.51 -7.58 9.80
C VAL A 39 -15.45 -6.98 10.84
N ASP A 40 -14.90 -6.61 12.00
CA ASP A 40 -15.66 -6.12 13.16
C ASP A 40 -16.84 -7.04 13.53
N GLY A 41 -16.58 -8.37 13.52
CA GLY A 41 -17.57 -9.41 13.85
C GLY A 41 -18.61 -9.70 12.76
N ARG A 42 -18.52 -9.07 11.59
CA ARG A 42 -19.43 -9.28 10.46
C ARG A 42 -18.71 -9.99 9.32
N ASN A 43 -19.34 -11.01 8.77
CA ASN A 43 -18.77 -11.74 7.63
C ASN A 43 -18.62 -10.82 6.42
N LEU A 44 -17.45 -10.90 5.78
CA LEU A 44 -17.15 -10.18 4.53
C LEU A 44 -17.96 -10.83 3.40
N SER A 45 -18.90 -10.09 2.84
CA SER A 45 -19.84 -10.55 1.81
C SER A 45 -19.92 -9.57 0.65
N ALA A 46 -20.50 -9.96 -0.46
CA ALA A 46 -20.70 -9.09 -1.61
C ALA A 46 -21.38 -7.75 -1.27
N GLN A 47 -22.24 -7.74 -0.23
CA GLN A 47 -22.98 -6.54 0.18
C GLN A 47 -22.11 -5.49 0.87
N ASN A 48 -21.08 -5.89 1.62
CA ASN A 48 -20.19 -4.97 2.37
C ASN A 48 -18.78 -4.85 1.79
N LEU A 49 -18.45 -5.66 0.79
CA LEU A 49 -17.11 -5.75 0.20
C LEU A 49 -16.61 -4.43 -0.40
N LYS A 50 -17.49 -3.70 -1.12
CA LYS A 50 -17.13 -2.39 -1.70
C LYS A 50 -16.72 -1.39 -0.61
N ASN A 51 -17.54 -1.27 0.44
CA ASN A 51 -17.27 -0.36 1.56
C ASN A 51 -16.02 -0.76 2.35
N PHE A 52 -15.75 -2.07 2.45
CA PHE A 52 -14.53 -2.57 3.08
C PHE A 52 -13.29 -2.21 2.27
N ARG A 53 -13.30 -2.44 0.95
CA ARG A 53 -12.16 -2.12 0.07
C ARG A 53 -11.82 -0.63 0.05
N GLN A 54 -12.80 0.26 0.18
CA GLN A 54 -12.56 1.70 0.29
C GLN A 54 -11.76 2.10 1.55
N LYS A 55 -11.72 1.22 2.56
CA LYS A 55 -10.90 1.43 3.77
C LYS A 55 -9.48 0.92 3.66
N ILE A 56 -9.13 0.31 2.53
CA ILE A 56 -7.82 -0.30 2.29
C ILE A 56 -7.03 0.55 1.30
N GLY A 57 -5.83 0.95 1.67
CA GLY A 57 -4.82 1.48 0.77
C GLY A 57 -3.83 0.37 0.43
N TYR A 58 -3.68 0.06 -0.85
CA TYR A 58 -2.79 -1.01 -1.31
C TYR A 58 -1.61 -0.44 -2.09
N ILE A 59 -0.42 -0.87 -1.71
CA ILE A 59 0.85 -0.54 -2.36
C ILE A 59 1.42 -1.83 -2.92
N PRO A 60 1.31 -2.06 -4.25
CA PRO A 60 1.73 -3.31 -4.88
C PRO A 60 3.26 -3.40 -5.03
N GLN A 61 3.76 -4.62 -5.22
CA GLN A 61 5.15 -4.90 -5.55
C GLN A 61 5.57 -4.22 -6.87
N GLN A 62 4.74 -4.35 -7.91
CA GLN A 62 4.96 -3.70 -9.19
C GLN A 62 4.04 -2.47 -9.31
N ILE A 63 4.66 -1.30 -9.36
CA ILE A 63 3.95 -0.04 -9.46
C ILE A 63 3.67 0.26 -10.93
N TYR A 64 2.39 0.26 -11.28
CA TYR A 64 1.93 0.70 -12.59
C TYR A 64 1.43 2.13 -12.53
N LEU A 65 1.95 2.98 -13.42
CA LEU A 65 1.50 4.34 -13.62
C LEU A 65 0.94 4.48 -15.04
N PHE A 66 -0.23 5.11 -15.14
CA PHE A 66 -0.83 5.40 -16.44
C PHE A 66 -0.11 6.57 -17.10
N ASN A 67 -0.13 6.60 -18.42
CA ASN A 67 0.35 7.74 -19.20
C ASN A 67 -0.60 8.94 -19.02
N ASP A 68 -0.56 9.55 -17.88
CA ASP A 68 -1.35 10.71 -17.47
C ASP A 68 -0.53 11.55 -16.48
N THR A 69 -1.14 12.57 -15.88
CA THR A 69 -0.45 13.43 -14.90
C THR A 69 -0.19 12.73 -13.58
N ILE A 70 0.75 13.25 -12.79
CA ILE A 70 1.01 12.79 -11.42
C ILE A 70 -0.28 12.87 -10.59
N ALA A 71 -1.02 13.99 -10.69
CA ALA A 71 -2.27 14.19 -9.97
C ALA A 71 -3.30 13.10 -10.26
N LYS A 72 -3.54 12.78 -11.53
CA LYS A 72 -4.48 11.74 -11.93
C LYS A 72 -4.00 10.33 -11.55
N ASN A 73 -2.69 10.09 -11.58
CA ASN A 73 -2.13 8.85 -11.09
C ASN A 73 -2.33 8.68 -9.60
N ILE A 74 -2.30 9.74 -8.81
CA ILE A 74 -2.57 9.71 -7.36
C ILE A 74 -4.08 9.52 -7.11
N ALA A 75 -4.96 10.30 -7.75
CA ALA A 75 -6.41 10.20 -7.58
C ALA A 75 -6.99 8.88 -8.11
N PHE A 76 -6.40 8.30 -9.15
CA PHE A 76 -6.66 6.95 -9.68
C PHE A 76 -8.14 6.60 -9.86
N GLY A 77 -8.88 7.42 -10.61
CA GLY A 77 -10.29 7.17 -10.92
C GLY A 77 -11.28 7.65 -9.86
N GLU A 78 -10.80 8.18 -8.76
CA GLU A 78 -11.61 8.87 -7.77
C GLU A 78 -11.90 10.32 -8.19
N GLU A 79 -12.91 10.92 -7.57
CA GLU A 79 -13.20 12.34 -7.76
C GLU A 79 -11.99 13.19 -7.34
N PHE A 80 -11.64 14.14 -8.20
CA PHE A 80 -10.46 14.97 -7.99
C PHE A 80 -10.73 16.04 -6.93
N ASP A 81 -9.97 15.97 -5.83
CA ASP A 81 -10.00 16.93 -4.73
C ASP A 81 -8.58 17.49 -4.49
N GLU A 82 -8.42 18.79 -4.72
CA GLU A 82 -7.13 19.48 -4.56
C GLU A 82 -6.59 19.42 -3.12
N LYS A 83 -7.47 19.50 -2.11
CA LYS A 83 -7.08 19.44 -0.70
C LYS A 83 -6.56 18.05 -0.33
N MET A 84 -7.26 17.02 -0.82
CA MET A 84 -6.83 15.64 -0.64
C MET A 84 -5.50 15.38 -1.36
N LEU A 85 -5.36 15.86 -2.60
CA LEU A 85 -4.12 15.73 -3.37
C LEU A 85 -2.94 16.40 -2.63
N ALA A 86 -3.09 17.65 -2.20
CA ALA A 86 -2.04 18.38 -1.48
C ALA A 86 -1.64 17.66 -0.17
N ARG A 87 -2.61 17.10 0.56
CA ARG A 87 -2.37 16.35 1.78
C ARG A 87 -1.52 15.10 1.52
N VAL A 88 -1.91 14.27 0.52
CA VAL A 88 -1.19 13.00 0.28
C VAL A 88 0.16 13.22 -0.38
N ILE A 89 0.34 14.28 -1.18
CA ILE A 89 1.65 14.72 -1.69
C ILE A 89 2.61 15.01 -0.54
N LYS A 90 2.13 15.73 0.48
CA LYS A 90 2.93 16.02 1.69
C LYS A 90 3.21 14.75 2.48
N GLN A 91 2.20 13.91 2.71
CA GLN A 91 2.35 12.66 3.45
C GLN A 91 3.33 11.69 2.79
N ALA A 92 3.29 11.56 1.46
CA ALA A 92 4.20 10.71 0.69
C ALA A 92 5.56 11.36 0.40
N ASN A 93 5.86 12.52 1.00
CA ASN A 93 7.11 13.26 0.83
C ASN A 93 7.46 13.54 -0.66
N LEU A 94 6.43 13.90 -1.45
CA LEU A 94 6.54 14.27 -2.87
C LEU A 94 6.65 15.77 -3.09
N GLN A 95 6.45 16.61 -2.06
CA GLN A 95 6.32 18.06 -2.20
C GLN A 95 7.50 18.71 -2.92
N SER A 96 8.74 18.42 -2.49
CA SER A 96 9.95 19.00 -3.08
C SER A 96 10.11 18.58 -4.55
N PHE A 97 9.82 17.33 -4.87
CA PHE A 97 9.86 16.83 -6.24
C PHE A 97 8.82 17.54 -7.13
N ILE A 98 7.57 17.60 -6.69
CA ILE A 98 6.49 18.23 -7.45
C ILE A 98 6.75 19.73 -7.65
N THR A 99 7.27 20.43 -6.63
CA THR A 99 7.62 21.84 -6.73
C THR A 99 8.78 22.10 -7.72
N SER A 100 9.66 21.13 -7.94
CA SER A 100 10.76 21.26 -8.92
C SER A 100 10.32 21.08 -10.37
N LEU A 101 9.11 20.58 -10.61
CA LEU A 101 8.57 20.37 -11.94
C LEU A 101 7.87 21.63 -12.48
N LYS A 102 8.04 21.91 -13.77
CA LYS A 102 7.45 23.09 -14.45
C LYS A 102 5.92 23.13 -14.29
N ASP A 103 5.26 21.99 -14.48
CA ASP A 103 3.80 21.87 -14.42
C ASP A 103 3.31 21.27 -13.09
N GLY A 104 4.19 21.16 -12.09
CA GLY A 104 3.86 20.63 -10.78
C GLY A 104 3.22 19.23 -10.87
N ALA A 105 2.11 19.04 -10.16
CA ALA A 105 1.38 17.77 -10.17
C ALA A 105 0.68 17.47 -11.52
N ASN A 106 0.58 18.44 -12.43
CA ASN A 106 0.04 18.24 -13.77
C ASN A 106 1.09 17.72 -14.79
N THR A 107 2.32 17.49 -14.33
CA THR A 107 3.37 16.89 -15.17
C THR A 107 2.99 15.46 -15.57
N LEU A 108 3.12 15.16 -16.88
CA LEU A 108 2.92 13.82 -17.44
C LEU A 108 4.04 12.88 -16.99
N VAL A 109 3.67 11.70 -16.50
CA VAL A 109 4.65 10.70 -16.02
C VAL A 109 5.29 9.89 -17.15
N GLY A 110 4.70 9.93 -18.34
CA GLY A 110 5.08 9.07 -19.46
C GLY A 110 4.57 7.63 -19.33
N ASP A 111 4.85 6.83 -20.33
CA ASP A 111 4.41 5.43 -20.38
C ASP A 111 5.03 4.63 -19.23
N GLY A 112 4.20 3.99 -18.40
CA GLY A 112 4.66 3.26 -17.21
C GLY A 112 5.49 4.10 -16.23
N GLY A 113 5.39 5.43 -16.29
CA GLY A 113 6.20 6.33 -15.49
C GLY A 113 7.67 6.40 -15.94
N GLY A 114 7.96 6.26 -17.25
CA GLY A 114 9.32 6.20 -17.80
C GLY A 114 10.21 7.38 -17.40
N ASN A 115 9.62 8.54 -17.11
CA ASN A 115 10.33 9.77 -16.73
C ASN A 115 10.62 9.87 -15.22
N LEU A 116 10.27 8.84 -14.42
CA LEU A 116 10.36 8.87 -12.96
C LEU A 116 11.38 7.85 -12.43
N SER A 117 12.11 8.23 -11.38
CA SER A 117 12.93 7.28 -10.64
C SER A 117 12.05 6.25 -9.90
N VAL A 118 12.65 5.11 -9.52
CA VAL A 118 11.96 4.07 -8.75
C VAL A 118 11.38 4.64 -7.46
N GLY A 119 12.14 5.44 -6.72
CA GLY A 119 11.67 6.09 -5.49
C GLY A 119 10.53 7.08 -5.71
N GLN A 120 10.50 7.82 -6.84
CA GLN A 120 9.40 8.71 -7.19
C GLN A 120 8.12 7.92 -7.51
N LYS A 121 8.23 6.83 -8.29
CA LYS A 121 7.11 5.91 -8.53
C LYS A 121 6.53 5.35 -7.23
N GLN A 122 7.42 4.93 -6.33
CA GLN A 122 7.05 4.42 -5.01
C GLN A 122 6.23 5.45 -4.21
N ARG A 123 6.72 6.68 -4.14
CA ARG A 123 6.02 7.76 -3.42
C ARG A 123 4.67 8.11 -4.05
N ILE A 124 4.54 8.05 -5.38
CA ILE A 124 3.26 8.21 -6.07
C ILE A 124 2.30 7.07 -5.70
N ALA A 125 2.78 5.81 -5.63
CA ALA A 125 1.96 4.68 -5.20
C ALA A 125 1.52 4.81 -3.73
N ILE A 126 2.39 5.31 -2.85
CA ILE A 126 2.05 5.64 -1.45
C ILE A 126 0.97 6.73 -1.41
N ALA A 127 1.15 7.84 -2.14
CA ALA A 127 0.17 8.92 -2.20
C ALA A 127 -1.19 8.42 -2.71
N ARG A 128 -1.21 7.59 -3.75
CA ARG A 128 -2.40 6.91 -4.28
C ARG A 128 -3.09 6.07 -3.20
N ALA A 129 -2.35 5.22 -2.50
CA ALA A 129 -2.89 4.38 -1.44
C ALA A 129 -3.50 5.19 -0.29
N LEU A 130 -2.98 6.40 -0.03
CA LEU A 130 -3.46 7.29 1.03
C LEU A 130 -4.62 8.19 0.61
N TYR A 131 -4.94 8.30 -0.68
CA TYR A 131 -5.86 9.30 -1.22
C TYR A 131 -7.23 9.25 -0.54
N LEU A 132 -7.81 8.07 -0.38
CA LEU A 132 -9.11 7.87 0.28
C LEU A 132 -9.04 7.81 1.81
N SER A 133 -7.91 8.20 2.43
CA SER A 133 -7.73 8.14 3.89
C SER A 133 -8.01 6.74 4.48
N PRO A 134 -7.34 5.70 4.00
CA PRO A 134 -7.61 4.33 4.41
C PRO A 134 -7.36 4.11 5.90
N GLN A 135 -8.06 3.11 6.46
CA GLN A 135 -7.86 2.63 7.84
C GLN A 135 -6.85 1.48 7.91
N ILE A 136 -6.66 0.79 6.78
CA ILE A 136 -5.75 -0.34 6.62
C ILE A 136 -4.80 -0.01 5.48
N LEU A 137 -3.48 -0.14 5.71
CA LEU A 137 -2.48 -0.09 4.66
C LEU A 137 -1.93 -1.49 4.43
N VAL A 138 -1.83 -1.88 3.17
CA VAL A 138 -1.25 -3.16 2.75
C VAL A 138 -0.05 -2.86 1.86
N LEU A 139 1.11 -3.41 2.22
CA LEU A 139 2.35 -3.34 1.46
C LEU A 139 2.70 -4.73 0.95
N ASP A 140 2.68 -4.92 -0.36
CA ASP A 140 3.08 -6.18 -0.99
C ASP A 140 4.47 -6.03 -1.61
N GLU A 141 5.51 -6.39 -0.84
CA GLU A 141 6.93 -6.31 -1.25
C GLU A 141 7.32 -4.95 -1.89
N ALA A 142 6.61 -3.92 -1.49
CA ALA A 142 6.59 -2.63 -2.15
C ALA A 142 7.96 -1.92 -2.23
N THR A 143 8.95 -2.35 -1.45
CA THR A 143 10.30 -1.75 -1.40
C THR A 143 11.39 -2.66 -1.97
N SER A 144 11.04 -3.82 -2.51
CA SER A 144 11.99 -4.84 -2.97
C SER A 144 12.96 -4.37 -4.07
N ALA A 145 12.55 -3.39 -4.89
CA ALA A 145 13.37 -2.83 -5.98
C ALA A 145 14.32 -1.68 -5.53
N LEU A 146 14.30 -1.34 -4.25
CA LEU A 146 15.12 -0.25 -3.70
C LEU A 146 16.42 -0.79 -3.08
N ASP A 147 17.44 0.07 -3.05
CA ASP A 147 18.62 -0.14 -2.21
C ASP A 147 18.25 -0.03 -0.72
N ASN A 148 19.08 -0.58 0.16
CA ASN A 148 18.79 -0.69 1.60
C ASN A 148 18.56 0.67 2.28
N GLU A 149 19.28 1.72 1.88
CA GLU A 149 19.14 3.06 2.48
C GLU A 149 17.80 3.71 2.07
N SER A 150 17.47 3.66 0.78
CA SER A 150 16.20 4.14 0.25
C SER A 150 15.01 3.38 0.83
N GLU A 151 15.13 2.06 0.97
CA GLU A 151 14.12 1.21 1.60
C GLU A 151 13.88 1.61 3.06
N ALA A 152 14.93 1.70 3.87
CA ALA A 152 14.82 2.07 5.29
C ALA A 152 14.15 3.44 5.46
N LYS A 153 14.47 4.40 4.60
CA LYS A 153 13.87 5.74 4.60
C LYS A 153 12.37 5.69 4.30
N ILE A 154 11.99 4.99 3.23
CA ILE A 154 10.58 4.84 2.84
C ILE A 154 9.80 4.08 3.91
N MET A 155 10.34 3.00 4.46
CA MET A 155 9.69 2.25 5.54
C MET A 155 9.49 3.10 6.80
N SER A 156 10.49 3.88 7.21
CA SER A 156 10.35 4.83 8.32
C SER A 156 9.21 5.83 8.08
N GLU A 157 9.06 6.34 6.86
CA GLU A 157 7.96 7.24 6.48
C GLU A 157 6.60 6.50 6.54
N ILE A 158 6.52 5.28 6.02
CA ILE A 158 5.29 4.46 6.06
C ILE A 158 4.87 4.18 7.51
N TYR A 159 5.79 3.81 8.39
CA TYR A 159 5.49 3.59 9.80
C TYR A 159 4.96 4.86 10.49
N LYS A 160 5.48 6.03 10.17
CA LYS A 160 4.98 7.32 10.66
C LYS A 160 3.56 7.61 10.15
N ILE A 161 3.32 7.41 8.86
CA ILE A 161 2.00 7.65 8.22
C ILE A 161 0.95 6.67 8.74
N SER A 162 1.36 5.45 9.10
CA SER A 162 0.48 4.39 9.59
C SER A 162 0.37 4.31 11.11
N SER A 163 0.79 5.35 11.85
CA SER A 163 0.76 5.36 13.31
C SER A 163 -0.63 5.12 13.92
N ASP A 164 -1.68 5.56 13.21
CA ASP A 164 -3.09 5.43 13.56
C ASP A 164 -3.85 4.36 12.75
N LYS A 165 -3.14 3.60 11.91
CA LYS A 165 -3.70 2.64 10.94
C LYS A 165 -3.27 1.22 11.24
N THR A 166 -4.07 0.28 10.79
CA THR A 166 -3.64 -1.13 10.69
C THR A 166 -2.70 -1.27 9.51
N LEU A 167 -1.56 -1.94 9.71
CA LEU A 167 -0.55 -2.13 8.68
C LEU A 167 -0.32 -3.62 8.45
N ILE A 168 -0.41 -4.05 7.19
CA ILE A 168 -0.13 -5.41 6.75
C ILE A 168 1.04 -5.35 5.76
N ILE A 169 2.12 -6.06 6.04
CA ILE A 169 3.32 -6.08 5.21
C ILE A 169 3.60 -7.49 4.72
N ILE A 170 3.79 -7.67 3.42
CA ILE A 170 4.49 -8.83 2.87
C ILE A 170 5.94 -8.42 2.67
N ALA A 171 6.87 -9.10 3.33
CA ALA A 171 8.29 -8.79 3.26
C ALA A 171 9.16 -10.01 3.09
N HIS A 172 10.26 -9.82 2.37
CA HIS A 172 11.37 -10.76 2.26
C HIS A 172 12.58 -10.35 3.12
N ARG A 173 12.65 -9.09 3.54
CA ARG A 173 13.76 -8.53 4.32
C ARG A 173 13.34 -8.25 5.74
N LEU A 174 14.13 -8.69 6.71
CA LEU A 174 13.82 -8.53 8.14
C LEU A 174 13.80 -7.07 8.59
N ASN A 175 14.65 -6.24 8.02
CA ASN A 175 14.72 -4.80 8.37
C ASN A 175 13.42 -4.04 8.10
N THR A 176 12.61 -4.51 7.14
CA THR A 176 11.32 -3.89 6.81
C THR A 176 10.24 -4.10 7.86
N ILE A 177 10.39 -5.11 8.70
CA ILE A 177 9.35 -5.59 9.63
C ILE A 177 9.69 -5.41 11.12
N GLU A 178 10.80 -4.75 11.42
CA GLU A 178 11.28 -4.56 12.81
C GLU A 178 10.27 -3.86 13.74
N GLN A 179 9.41 -3.01 13.17
CA GLN A 179 8.39 -2.28 13.92
C GLN A 179 7.01 -2.96 13.88
N CYS A 180 6.91 -4.21 13.41
CA CYS A 180 5.66 -4.96 13.43
C CYS A 180 5.41 -5.56 14.82
N ASP A 181 4.15 -5.50 15.26
CA ASP A 181 3.71 -6.10 16.53
C ASP A 181 3.73 -7.63 16.48
N LYS A 182 3.48 -8.19 15.27
CA LYS A 182 3.49 -9.64 15.04
C LYS A 182 4.07 -9.97 13.67
N ILE A 183 4.77 -11.09 13.62
CA ILE A 183 5.31 -11.64 12.38
C ILE A 183 4.75 -13.07 12.23
N TYR A 184 4.09 -13.30 11.10
CA TYR A 184 3.54 -14.60 10.73
C TYR A 184 4.40 -15.23 9.63
N ARG A 185 4.86 -16.45 9.86
CA ARG A 185 5.55 -17.23 8.84
C ARG A 185 4.52 -18.04 8.06
N VAL A 186 4.51 -17.87 6.74
CA VAL A 186 3.65 -18.63 5.83
C VAL A 186 4.47 -19.71 5.14
N GLU A 187 4.10 -20.97 5.36
CA GLU A 187 4.75 -22.14 4.77
C GLU A 187 3.70 -23.05 4.13
N LYS A 188 3.81 -23.28 2.82
CA LYS A 188 2.90 -24.16 2.06
C LYS A 188 1.41 -23.85 2.31
N GLY A 189 1.05 -22.55 2.33
CA GLY A 189 -0.32 -22.10 2.56
C GLY A 189 -0.82 -22.15 4.01
N LYS A 190 0.07 -22.39 4.97
CA LYS A 190 -0.26 -22.41 6.42
C LYS A 190 0.50 -21.29 7.15
N ILE A 191 -0.12 -20.75 8.21
CA ILE A 191 0.45 -19.76 9.12
C ILE A 191 0.90 -20.47 10.39
#